data_02bb86b27c257a68f927fb690d460fdb
#
_entry.id   02bb86b27c257a68f927fb690d460fdb
#
_cell.length_a   1.000
_cell.length_b   1.000
_cell.length_c   1.000
_cell.angle_alpha   90.00
_cell.angle_beta   90.00
_cell.angle_gamma   90.00
#
_symmetry.space_group_name_H-M   'P 1'
#
loop_
_entity.id
_entity.type
_entity.pdbx_description
1 polymer ?
#
loop_
_entity_poly.entity_id
_entity_poly.type
_entity_poly.pdbx_seq_one_letter_code
_entity_poly.pdbx_strand_id
1 'polypeptide(L)'
;MEITRIVTDTATQRWSRRRFLGGAVGVAALGSLATACGTGADQSASAPTSRAPASPLSGTSTSPRSTPATSGVDADLIRQRYEGLGPFAPAPAPPAVKPITLSASDPAVFSHVPLTDKVVFVTIDDGIEKDPTFIQMVKDFQIPITISLADVLIRDDYAYFEELYETGCISIQNHTVTHPLDMPSLSASRQLYEISGQQEKLRKEYGVTPYIFRPPGGNYDATTIASAKEAGLKGLMLWKEAMQISDMEYQTSAHQLKPGDIILCHFRGPAQLDGETMVRMMIRLYKHIQAQGFTVADVTKYA
;
A
#
# COMPACT_ATOMS: atom_id res chain seq x y z
N MET A 1 -40.47 1.34 24.42
CA MET A 1 -40.04 1.24 23.02
C MET A 1 -39.23 2.50 22.77
N GLU A 2 -37.99 2.48 23.25
CA GLU A 2 -37.05 3.62 23.18
C GLU A 2 -36.12 3.43 21.99
N ILE A 3 -36.19 4.41 21.09
CA ILE A 3 -35.30 4.45 19.91
C ILE A 3 -34.01 5.19 20.35
N THR A 4 -32.97 4.42 20.60
CA THR A 4 -31.64 4.96 20.88
C THR A 4 -31.10 5.64 19.62
N ARG A 5 -31.03 6.97 19.62
CA ARG A 5 -30.32 7.77 18.60
C ARG A 5 -28.84 7.52 18.73
N ILE A 6 -28.24 6.88 17.69
CA ILE A 6 -26.82 6.85 17.49
C ILE A 6 -26.41 8.26 17.04
N VAL A 7 -25.75 8.99 17.92
CA VAL A 7 -25.10 10.26 17.60
C VAL A 7 -23.87 9.92 16.77
N THR A 8 -23.91 10.21 15.47
CA THR A 8 -22.74 10.23 14.61
C THR A 8 -21.90 11.44 14.98
N ASP A 9 -20.86 11.19 15.75
CA ASP A 9 -19.84 12.20 16.06
C ASP A 9 -19.00 12.45 14.79
N THR A 10 -19.38 13.46 14.02
CA THR A 10 -18.61 13.98 12.88
C THR A 10 -17.47 14.85 13.43
N ALA A 11 -16.50 14.23 14.08
CA ALA A 11 -15.25 14.87 14.39
C ALA A 11 -14.45 15.03 13.09
N THR A 12 -14.65 16.16 12.43
CA THR A 12 -13.73 16.69 11.43
C THR A 12 -12.36 16.87 12.08
N GLN A 13 -11.52 15.87 11.99
CA GLN A 13 -10.15 15.92 12.46
C GLN A 13 -9.37 16.86 11.53
N ARG A 14 -9.32 18.14 11.92
CA ARG A 14 -8.44 19.12 11.28
C ARG A 14 -7.01 18.83 11.69
N TRP A 15 -6.30 18.08 10.86
CA TRP A 15 -4.84 18.02 10.93
C TRP A 15 -4.27 19.43 10.75
N SER A 16 -3.41 19.83 11.67
CA SER A 16 -2.77 21.15 11.64
C SER A 16 -2.00 21.37 10.33
N ARG A 17 -2.52 22.26 9.48
CA ARG A 17 -1.96 22.63 8.16
C ARG A 17 -0.59 23.31 8.22
N ARG A 18 0.15 23.26 9.31
CA ARG A 18 1.30 24.16 9.51
C ARG A 18 2.67 23.67 9.03
N ARG A 19 2.81 22.47 8.39
CA ARG A 19 4.13 22.01 7.91
C ARG A 19 4.17 21.34 6.52
N PHE A 20 3.17 21.57 5.67
CA PHE A 20 3.20 21.09 4.27
C PHE A 20 3.43 22.24 3.26
N LEU A 21 4.37 23.13 3.52
CA LEU A 21 4.86 24.12 2.54
C LEU A 21 6.32 23.79 2.20
N GLY A 22 6.51 23.03 1.16
CA GLY A 22 7.82 22.74 0.60
C GLY A 22 7.71 22.09 -0.78
N GLY A 23 7.78 22.90 -1.85
CA GLY A 23 8.19 22.46 -3.17
C GLY A 23 7.09 22.28 -4.22
N ALA A 24 6.43 23.35 -4.63
CA ALA A 24 5.84 23.41 -5.97
C ALA A 24 6.96 23.74 -6.97
N VAL A 25 7.47 22.73 -7.69
CA VAL A 25 8.33 22.96 -8.86
C VAL A 25 7.40 23.09 -10.06
N GLY A 26 7.25 24.31 -10.56
CA GLY A 26 6.56 24.61 -11.80
C GLY A 26 7.37 24.10 -12.99
N VAL A 27 6.78 23.22 -13.79
CA VAL A 27 7.30 22.87 -15.11
C VAL A 27 6.65 23.77 -16.13
N ALA A 28 7.43 24.70 -16.69
CA ALA A 28 7.03 25.49 -17.84
C ALA A 28 7.09 24.62 -19.10
N ALA A 29 5.97 24.52 -19.81
CA ALA A 29 5.88 23.91 -21.13
C ALA A 29 6.41 24.90 -22.19
N LEU A 30 7.43 24.50 -22.91
CA LEU A 30 7.78 25.12 -24.21
C LEU A 30 7.44 24.12 -25.31
N GLY A 31 6.49 24.52 -26.14
CA GLY A 31 6.12 23.79 -27.33
C GLY A 31 7.15 23.94 -28.46
N SER A 32 7.27 22.92 -29.29
CA SER A 32 7.76 23.06 -30.66
C SER A 32 7.12 21.99 -31.54
N LEU A 33 6.43 22.47 -32.56
CA LEU A 33 5.88 21.72 -33.69
C LEU A 33 7.02 21.25 -34.60
N ALA A 34 6.98 20.02 -35.07
CA ALA A 34 7.58 19.65 -36.36
C ALA A 34 6.80 18.50 -36.99
N THR A 35 6.22 18.80 -38.13
CA THR A 35 5.52 17.92 -39.06
C THR A 35 6.56 17.23 -39.95
N ALA A 36 6.41 15.92 -40.19
CA ALA A 36 6.91 15.29 -41.40
C ALA A 36 6.15 13.99 -41.72
N CYS A 37 5.56 13.98 -42.92
CA CYS A 37 4.96 12.81 -43.56
C CYS A 37 6.01 11.86 -44.09
N GLY A 38 5.69 10.55 -44.10
CA GLY A 38 6.46 9.53 -44.82
C GLY A 38 5.64 8.25 -44.96
N THR A 39 5.17 8.03 -46.17
CA THR A 39 4.43 6.86 -46.69
C THR A 39 5.39 5.68 -46.96
N GLY A 40 4.89 4.44 -46.83
CA GLY A 40 5.57 3.26 -47.41
C GLY A 40 4.93 1.93 -46.98
N ALA A 41 4.25 1.31 -47.90
CA ALA A 41 3.59 0.00 -47.86
C ALA A 41 4.58 -1.19 -47.83
N ASP A 42 4.26 -2.33 -47.40
CA ASP A 42 3.58 -3.50 -47.96
C ASP A 42 4.22 -4.84 -47.55
N GLN A 43 3.36 -5.86 -47.35
CA GLN A 43 3.52 -7.32 -47.54
C GLN A 43 4.48 -8.09 -46.60
N SER A 44 4.18 -9.22 -46.06
CA SER A 44 3.40 -10.38 -46.49
C SER A 44 3.17 -11.37 -45.36
N ALA A 45 2.10 -12.11 -45.50
CA ALA A 45 1.65 -13.21 -44.65
C ALA A 45 2.53 -14.47 -44.72
N SER A 46 2.56 -15.23 -43.64
CA SER A 46 2.63 -16.72 -43.68
C SER A 46 2.18 -17.32 -42.35
N ALA A 47 1.10 -18.02 -42.36
CA ALA A 47 0.68 -19.05 -41.40
C ALA A 47 0.62 -20.40 -42.16
N PRO A 48 0.27 -21.55 -41.54
CA PRO A 48 0.52 -22.10 -40.21
C PRO A 48 1.12 -23.52 -40.30
N THR A 49 1.56 -24.12 -39.23
CA THR A 49 1.64 -25.57 -39.11
C THR A 49 1.08 -26.07 -37.79
N SER A 50 0.03 -26.82 -37.93
CA SER A 50 -0.67 -27.66 -36.99
C SER A 50 0.22 -28.80 -36.48
N ARG A 51 0.14 -29.12 -35.20
CA ARG A 51 0.46 -30.44 -34.68
C ARG A 51 -0.47 -30.79 -33.52
N ALA A 52 -1.19 -31.90 -33.72
CA ALA A 52 -2.18 -32.52 -32.85
C ALA A 52 -1.54 -33.28 -31.65
N PRO A 53 -2.37 -33.82 -30.72
CA PRO A 53 -2.12 -33.96 -29.30
C PRO A 53 -1.52 -35.31 -28.91
N ALA A 54 -0.84 -35.36 -27.76
CA ALA A 54 -0.52 -36.62 -27.09
C ALA A 54 -1.23 -36.67 -25.73
N SER A 55 -1.94 -37.75 -25.53
CA SER A 55 -2.75 -38.13 -24.35
C SER A 55 -1.89 -38.60 -23.16
N PRO A 56 -2.49 -38.85 -21.98
CA PRO A 56 -1.90 -38.61 -20.66
C PRO A 56 -1.24 -39.86 -20.07
N LEU A 57 -0.25 -39.65 -19.21
CA LEU A 57 0.20 -40.68 -18.29
C LEU A 57 -0.13 -40.26 -16.86
N SER A 58 -1.03 -41.02 -16.27
CA SER A 58 -1.35 -41.04 -14.86
C SER A 58 -0.14 -41.46 -14.02
N GLY A 59 0.17 -40.68 -12.98
CA GLY A 59 1.17 -41.01 -11.97
C GLY A 59 0.85 -40.31 -10.68
N THR A 60 -0.02 -40.90 -9.87
CA THR A 60 -0.29 -40.49 -8.49
C THR A 60 0.94 -40.75 -7.62
N SER A 61 1.52 -39.70 -7.09
CA SER A 61 2.36 -39.79 -5.88
C SER A 61 2.13 -38.54 -5.04
N THR A 62 1.25 -38.66 -4.07
CA THR A 62 1.05 -37.71 -2.99
C THR A 62 2.19 -37.87 -2.00
N SER A 63 3.22 -37.04 -2.17
CA SER A 63 4.18 -36.78 -1.10
C SER A 63 3.71 -35.55 -0.31
N PRO A 64 3.72 -35.55 1.03
CA PRO A 64 3.31 -34.37 1.78
C PRO A 64 4.27 -33.24 1.46
N ARG A 65 3.71 -32.15 0.96
CA ARG A 65 4.45 -30.91 0.71
C ARG A 65 4.98 -30.41 2.04
N SER A 66 6.26 -30.64 2.30
CA SER A 66 7.00 -30.01 3.37
C SER A 66 6.80 -28.50 3.23
N THR A 67 6.28 -27.88 4.28
CA THR A 67 6.32 -26.43 4.48
C THR A 67 7.74 -25.98 4.18
N PRO A 68 7.97 -24.96 3.33
CA PRO A 68 9.31 -24.43 3.18
C PRO A 68 9.77 -23.96 4.56
N ALA A 69 10.80 -24.61 5.10
CA ALA A 69 11.54 -24.04 6.20
C ALA A 69 11.95 -22.64 5.75
N THR A 70 11.55 -21.62 6.48
CA THR A 70 12.05 -20.26 6.37
C THR A 70 13.56 -20.39 6.35
N SER A 71 14.18 -20.25 5.20
CA SER A 71 15.62 -20.07 5.07
C SER A 71 15.90 -18.69 5.65
N GLY A 72 16.04 -18.62 6.98
CA GLY A 72 16.25 -17.39 7.68
C GLY A 72 17.55 -16.76 7.21
N VAL A 73 17.44 -15.58 6.65
CA VAL A 73 18.59 -14.69 6.59
C VAL A 73 19.13 -14.63 8.02
N ASP A 74 20.44 -14.85 8.15
CA ASP A 74 21.10 -14.89 9.45
C ASP A 74 20.76 -13.62 10.25
N ALA A 75 20.20 -13.79 11.44
CA ALA A 75 19.77 -12.67 12.28
C ALA A 75 20.94 -11.73 12.62
N ASP A 76 22.18 -12.23 12.64
CA ASP A 76 23.36 -11.39 12.87
C ASP A 76 23.71 -10.57 11.62
N LEU A 77 23.51 -11.11 10.42
CA LEU A 77 23.67 -10.36 9.19
C LEU A 77 22.62 -9.22 9.08
N ILE A 78 21.37 -9.49 9.49
CA ILE A 78 20.33 -8.46 9.57
C ILE A 78 20.75 -7.35 10.52
N ARG A 79 21.19 -7.70 11.74
CA ARG A 79 21.65 -6.72 12.72
C ARG A 79 22.83 -5.88 12.22
N GLN A 80 23.79 -6.52 11.54
CA GLN A 80 24.94 -5.82 10.96
C GLN A 80 24.50 -4.83 9.87
N ARG A 81 23.58 -5.23 9.00
CA ARG A 81 23.11 -4.42 7.87
C ARG A 81 22.21 -3.25 8.30
N TYR A 82 21.39 -3.43 9.33
CA TYR A 82 20.37 -2.50 9.75
C TYR A 82 20.58 -1.93 11.15
N GLU A 83 21.78 -1.48 11.46
CA GLU A 83 22.11 -0.72 12.67
C GLU A 83 21.70 -1.41 13.99
N GLY A 84 21.90 -2.71 14.09
CA GLY A 84 21.55 -3.50 15.28
C GLY A 84 20.08 -3.91 15.36
N LEU A 85 19.23 -3.50 14.41
CA LEU A 85 17.84 -3.93 14.33
C LEU A 85 17.79 -5.44 14.03
N GLY A 86 17.15 -6.21 14.91
CA GLY A 86 16.94 -7.65 14.72
C GLY A 86 15.63 -7.96 13.97
N PRO A 87 15.43 -9.22 13.55
CA PRO A 87 14.15 -9.64 12.98
C PRO A 87 13.01 -9.48 14.00
N PHE A 88 11.79 -9.30 13.49
CA PHE A 88 10.60 -9.28 14.34
C PHE A 88 10.26 -10.68 14.85
N ALA A 89 9.65 -10.74 16.02
CA ALA A 89 8.96 -11.96 16.44
C ALA A 89 7.82 -12.28 15.46
N PRO A 90 7.56 -13.56 15.17
CA PRO A 90 6.42 -13.93 14.33
C PRO A 90 5.12 -13.36 14.89
N ALA A 91 4.28 -12.78 14.00
CA ALA A 91 2.95 -12.36 14.40
C ALA A 91 2.09 -13.58 14.79
N PRO A 92 1.20 -13.44 15.78
CA PRO A 92 0.21 -14.46 16.05
C PRO A 92 -0.64 -14.75 14.83
N ALA A 93 -1.22 -15.95 14.78
CA ALA A 93 -2.14 -16.29 13.70
C ALA A 93 -3.33 -15.29 13.70
N PRO A 94 -3.76 -14.80 12.54
CA PRO A 94 -4.91 -13.93 12.47
C PRO A 94 -6.16 -14.65 12.99
N PRO A 95 -7.10 -13.93 13.62
CA PRO A 95 -8.31 -14.54 14.16
C PRO A 95 -9.15 -15.19 13.05
N ALA A 96 -9.80 -16.32 13.37
CA ALA A 96 -10.64 -17.06 12.41
C ALA A 96 -11.79 -16.20 11.87
N VAL A 97 -12.32 -15.27 12.68
CA VAL A 97 -13.29 -14.27 12.27
C VAL A 97 -12.56 -12.93 12.20
N LYS A 98 -12.57 -12.33 11.03
CA LYS A 98 -11.91 -11.03 10.80
C LYS A 98 -12.56 -9.95 11.66
N PRO A 99 -11.78 -9.16 12.43
CA PRO A 99 -12.31 -8.09 13.29
C PRO A 99 -12.99 -6.97 12.53
N ILE A 100 -12.62 -6.74 11.27
CA ILE A 100 -13.26 -5.79 10.38
C ILE A 100 -13.95 -6.54 9.25
N THR A 101 -15.26 -6.35 9.14
CA THR A 101 -16.04 -6.88 8.01
C THR A 101 -16.00 -5.89 6.86
N LEU A 102 -15.38 -6.27 5.76
CA LEU A 102 -15.34 -5.50 4.53
C LEU A 102 -16.44 -5.97 3.57
N SER A 103 -17.21 -5.04 3.01
CA SER A 103 -18.30 -5.31 2.10
C SER A 103 -18.31 -4.34 0.92
N ALA A 104 -18.46 -4.87 -0.31
CA ALA A 104 -18.63 -4.03 -1.49
C ALA A 104 -19.98 -3.29 -1.51
N SER A 105 -20.99 -3.77 -0.77
CA SER A 105 -22.29 -3.09 -0.66
C SER A 105 -22.29 -1.92 0.33
N ASP A 106 -21.35 -1.96 1.30
CA ASP A 106 -21.20 -0.94 2.35
C ASP A 106 -19.73 -0.88 2.80
N PRO A 107 -18.88 -0.12 2.09
CA PRO A 107 -17.45 -0.03 2.40
C PRO A 107 -17.19 0.53 3.79
N ALA A 108 -16.56 -0.26 4.65
CA ALA A 108 -16.22 0.16 6.01
C ALA A 108 -15.08 1.19 5.99
N VAL A 109 -15.18 2.21 6.85
CA VAL A 109 -14.07 3.16 7.11
C VAL A 109 -13.41 2.78 8.43
N PHE A 110 -12.10 2.56 8.38
CA PHE A 110 -11.35 2.13 9.57
C PHE A 110 -9.95 2.74 9.61
N SER A 111 -9.46 2.99 10.81
CA SER A 111 -8.10 3.52 11.08
C SER A 111 -7.34 2.67 12.09
N HIS A 112 -7.98 1.60 12.58
CA HIS A 112 -7.49 0.72 13.61
C HIS A 112 -8.24 -0.60 13.50
N VAL A 113 -7.57 -1.72 13.82
CA VAL A 113 -8.18 -3.05 13.89
C VAL A 113 -8.36 -3.42 15.38
N PRO A 114 -9.56 -3.76 15.85
CA PRO A 114 -9.78 -4.08 17.28
C PRO A 114 -9.12 -5.42 17.63
N LEU A 115 -7.94 -5.35 18.27
CA LEU A 115 -7.13 -6.49 18.69
C LEU A 115 -6.70 -6.36 20.15
N THR A 116 -6.32 -7.50 20.75
CA THR A 116 -5.68 -7.58 22.07
C THR A 116 -4.20 -7.92 21.97
N ASP A 117 -3.79 -8.61 20.92
CA ASP A 117 -2.40 -8.98 20.70
C ASP A 117 -1.57 -7.76 20.28
N LYS A 118 -0.31 -7.70 20.71
CA LYS A 118 0.63 -6.63 20.38
C LYS A 118 1.07 -6.70 18.92
N VAL A 119 0.14 -6.47 18.02
CA VAL A 119 0.31 -6.42 16.57
C VAL A 119 -0.03 -5.02 16.08
N VAL A 120 0.79 -4.51 15.16
CA VAL A 120 0.54 -3.28 14.40
C VAL A 120 0.64 -3.57 12.90
N PHE A 121 0.12 -2.66 12.09
CA PHE A 121 0.11 -2.78 10.62
C PHE A 121 0.91 -1.64 10.01
N VAL A 122 1.98 -1.96 9.29
CA VAL A 122 2.78 -0.98 8.56
C VAL A 122 2.18 -0.79 7.17
N THR A 123 1.89 0.45 6.83
CA THR A 123 1.33 0.84 5.54
C THR A 123 2.15 1.97 4.92
N ILE A 124 2.38 1.94 3.60
CA ILE A 124 3.21 2.92 2.91
C ILE A 124 2.46 3.44 1.70
N ASP A 125 2.32 4.75 1.59
CA ASP A 125 1.56 5.41 0.54
C ASP A 125 2.44 6.05 -0.54
N ASP A 126 1.80 6.53 -1.60
CA ASP A 126 2.32 7.32 -2.71
C ASP A 126 3.05 6.49 -3.78
N GLY A 127 4.32 6.17 -3.56
CA GLY A 127 5.19 5.53 -4.55
C GLY A 127 6.20 6.48 -5.21
N ILE A 128 6.54 7.62 -4.58
CA ILE A 128 7.49 8.61 -5.14
C ILE A 128 8.90 8.02 -5.22
N GLU A 129 9.38 7.44 -4.12
CA GLU A 129 10.74 6.89 -4.02
C GLU A 129 10.79 5.44 -4.50
N LYS A 130 11.85 5.10 -5.25
CA LYS A 130 12.15 3.76 -5.77
C LYS A 130 13.55 3.35 -5.31
N ASP A 131 13.75 3.23 -4.00
CA ASP A 131 15.01 2.82 -3.39
C ASP A 131 15.18 1.29 -3.49
N PRO A 132 16.10 0.75 -4.30
CA PRO A 132 16.30 -0.70 -4.42
C PRO A 132 16.80 -1.34 -3.13
N THR A 133 17.41 -0.56 -2.22
CA THR A 133 17.83 -1.07 -0.91
C THR A 133 16.65 -1.34 0.01
N PHE A 134 15.51 -0.70 -0.23
CA PHE A 134 14.27 -1.02 0.47
C PHE A 134 13.70 -2.38 0.06
N ILE A 135 13.78 -2.76 -1.21
CA ILE A 135 13.41 -4.11 -1.67
C ILE A 135 14.25 -5.16 -0.94
N GLN A 136 15.56 -4.92 -0.81
CA GLN A 136 16.44 -5.81 -0.04
C GLN A 136 16.03 -5.88 1.43
N MET A 137 15.65 -4.76 2.04
CA MET A 137 15.15 -4.73 3.42
C MET A 137 13.89 -5.55 3.59
N VAL A 138 12.93 -5.46 2.66
CA VAL A 138 11.71 -6.28 2.67
C VAL A 138 12.04 -7.78 2.56
N LYS A 139 12.97 -8.14 1.67
CA LYS A 139 13.45 -9.53 1.53
C LYS A 139 14.13 -10.06 2.81
N ASP A 140 14.92 -9.22 3.49
CA ASP A 140 15.64 -9.61 4.70
C ASP A 140 14.71 -9.79 5.91
N PHE A 141 13.79 -8.86 6.12
CA PHE A 141 12.89 -8.89 7.27
C PHE A 141 11.68 -9.80 7.11
N GLN A 142 11.24 -10.06 5.87
CA GLN A 142 10.06 -10.90 5.55
C GLN A 142 8.79 -10.48 6.30
N ILE A 143 8.65 -9.18 6.60
CA ILE A 143 7.45 -8.66 7.27
C ILE A 143 6.45 -8.15 6.23
N PRO A 144 5.15 -8.36 6.47
CA PRO A 144 4.13 -7.92 5.55
C PRO A 144 3.91 -6.40 5.62
N ILE A 145 3.81 -5.77 4.47
CA ILE A 145 3.54 -4.35 4.32
C ILE A 145 2.39 -4.16 3.33
N THR A 146 1.46 -3.29 3.68
CA THR A 146 0.42 -2.86 2.74
C THR A 146 0.84 -1.54 2.10
N ILE A 147 0.88 -1.50 0.77
CA ILE A 147 1.22 -0.27 0.03
C ILE A 147 0.01 0.26 -0.72
N SER A 148 -0.23 1.57 -0.66
CA SER A 148 -1.30 2.24 -1.39
C SER A 148 -0.67 3.13 -2.46
N LEU A 149 -0.81 2.73 -3.73
CA LEU A 149 -0.08 3.33 -4.83
C LEU A 149 -0.95 4.29 -5.65
N ALA A 150 -0.40 5.47 -5.97
CA ALA A 150 -1.01 6.45 -6.86
C ALA A 150 -0.32 6.45 -8.22
N ASP A 151 -1.07 6.28 -9.33
CA ASP A 151 -0.50 6.13 -10.67
C ASP A 151 0.46 7.25 -11.06
N VAL A 152 0.09 8.49 -10.79
CA VAL A 152 0.93 9.65 -11.14
C VAL A 152 2.33 9.60 -10.52
N LEU A 153 2.49 8.86 -9.42
CA LEU A 153 3.73 8.75 -8.65
C LEU A 153 4.53 7.48 -8.96
N ILE A 154 3.92 6.49 -9.62
CA ILE A 154 4.56 5.19 -9.92
C ILE A 154 4.75 4.91 -11.41
N ARG A 155 4.07 5.63 -12.29
CA ARG A 155 4.01 5.33 -13.73
C ARG A 155 5.33 5.54 -14.48
N ASP A 156 6.31 6.17 -13.88
CA ASP A 156 7.67 6.32 -14.40
C ASP A 156 8.51 5.06 -14.20
N ASP A 157 8.13 4.19 -13.23
CA ASP A 157 8.81 2.92 -12.96
C ASP A 157 7.87 1.92 -12.28
N TYR A 158 6.98 1.29 -13.04
CA TYR A 158 6.12 0.22 -12.53
C TYR A 158 6.94 -1.03 -12.13
N ALA A 159 8.08 -1.27 -12.78
CA ALA A 159 8.89 -2.47 -12.55
C ALA A 159 9.46 -2.53 -11.13
N TYR A 160 9.77 -1.38 -10.52
CA TYR A 160 10.18 -1.31 -9.12
C TYR A 160 9.12 -1.90 -8.17
N PHE A 161 7.85 -1.55 -8.37
CA PHE A 161 6.76 -2.03 -7.53
C PHE A 161 6.36 -3.46 -7.84
N GLU A 162 6.59 -3.93 -9.07
CA GLU A 162 6.46 -5.34 -9.45
C GLU A 162 7.50 -6.19 -8.70
N GLU A 163 8.79 -5.82 -8.73
CA GLU A 163 9.84 -6.51 -7.95
C GLU A 163 9.54 -6.50 -6.44
N LEU A 164 9.06 -5.37 -5.94
CA LEU A 164 8.67 -5.25 -4.54
C LEU A 164 7.50 -6.19 -4.19
N TYR A 165 6.49 -6.28 -5.05
CA TYR A 165 5.34 -7.18 -4.90
C TYR A 165 5.75 -8.66 -4.97
N GLU A 166 6.67 -9.01 -5.86
CA GLU A 166 7.21 -10.38 -6.03
C GLU A 166 7.97 -10.91 -4.81
N THR A 167 8.33 -10.04 -3.86
CA THR A 167 8.90 -10.49 -2.56
C THR A 167 7.92 -11.36 -1.77
N GLY A 168 6.62 -11.33 -2.10
CA GLY A 168 5.55 -12.05 -1.39
C GLY A 168 5.15 -11.42 -0.05
N CYS A 169 5.77 -10.28 0.32
CA CYS A 169 5.52 -9.57 1.57
C CYS A 169 4.59 -8.35 1.39
N ILE A 170 4.24 -8.01 0.15
CA ILE A 170 3.54 -6.76 -0.17
C ILE A 170 2.10 -7.02 -0.58
N SER A 171 1.19 -6.22 -0.03
CA SER A 171 -0.19 -6.11 -0.49
C SER A 171 -0.42 -4.74 -1.14
N ILE A 172 -0.74 -4.72 -2.44
CA ILE A 172 -0.97 -3.47 -3.19
C ILE A 172 -2.44 -3.05 -3.06
N GLN A 173 -2.67 -1.79 -2.69
CA GLN A 173 -3.99 -1.17 -2.53
C GLN A 173 -4.08 0.15 -3.32
N ASN A 174 -5.29 0.70 -3.42
CA ASN A 174 -5.63 1.85 -4.26
C ASN A 174 -5.38 3.19 -3.55
N HIS A 175 -4.70 4.14 -4.23
CA HIS A 175 -4.45 5.50 -3.74
C HIS A 175 -4.74 6.59 -4.79
N THR A 176 -5.67 6.35 -5.72
CA THR A 176 -6.09 7.24 -6.82
C THR A 176 -5.11 7.32 -8.01
N VAL A 177 -5.59 7.90 -9.10
CA VAL A 177 -4.79 8.12 -10.32
C VAL A 177 -3.85 9.32 -10.16
N THR A 178 -4.37 10.49 -9.74
CA THR A 178 -3.63 11.76 -9.75
C THR A 178 -3.30 12.31 -8.36
N HIS A 179 -3.58 11.55 -7.32
CA HIS A 179 -3.29 11.88 -5.92
C HIS A 179 -3.89 13.23 -5.46
N PRO A 180 -5.20 13.48 -5.64
CA PRO A 180 -5.83 14.73 -5.18
C PRO A 180 -5.94 14.73 -3.65
N LEU A 181 -5.28 15.69 -2.98
CA LEU A 181 -5.28 15.80 -1.52
C LEU A 181 -6.63 16.21 -0.92
N ASP A 182 -7.55 16.72 -1.73
CA ASP A 182 -8.89 17.14 -1.31
C ASP A 182 -9.96 16.47 -2.18
N MET A 183 -10.10 15.15 -2.00
CA MET A 183 -11.12 14.35 -2.70
C MET A 183 -12.53 14.94 -2.59
N PRO A 184 -13.01 15.42 -1.41
CA PRO A 184 -14.33 16.00 -1.27
C PRO A 184 -14.60 17.23 -2.13
N SER A 185 -13.57 17.95 -2.57
CA SER A 185 -13.73 19.11 -3.47
C SER A 185 -14.03 18.74 -4.92
N LEU A 186 -13.81 17.49 -5.30
CA LEU A 186 -14.02 16.99 -6.65
C LEU A 186 -15.48 16.61 -6.89
N SER A 187 -15.93 16.73 -8.15
CA SER A 187 -17.24 16.21 -8.54
C SER A 187 -17.31 14.67 -8.37
N ALA A 188 -18.50 14.12 -8.20
CA ALA A 188 -18.71 12.68 -8.05
C ALA A 188 -18.08 11.88 -9.21
N SER A 189 -18.26 12.36 -10.46
CA SER A 189 -17.65 11.71 -11.62
C SER A 189 -16.12 11.75 -11.60
N ARG A 190 -15.53 12.82 -11.06
CA ARG A 190 -14.08 12.91 -10.94
C ARG A 190 -13.56 12.02 -9.81
N GLN A 191 -14.23 11.96 -8.67
CA GLN A 191 -13.87 11.03 -7.58
C GLN A 191 -13.93 9.56 -8.05
N LEU A 192 -14.99 9.20 -8.78
CA LEU A 192 -15.11 7.87 -9.37
C LEU A 192 -13.97 7.58 -10.35
N TYR A 193 -13.63 8.51 -11.25
CA TYR A 193 -12.51 8.37 -12.17
C TYR A 193 -11.18 8.14 -11.44
N GLU A 194 -10.91 8.91 -10.35
CA GLU A 194 -9.70 8.78 -9.56
C GLU A 194 -9.55 7.38 -8.95
N ILE A 195 -10.65 6.81 -8.50
CA ILE A 195 -10.64 5.50 -7.82
C ILE A 195 -10.71 4.36 -8.84
N SER A 196 -11.68 4.37 -9.76
CA SER A 196 -11.86 3.28 -10.72
C SER A 196 -10.73 3.21 -11.74
N GLY A 197 -10.21 4.37 -12.18
CA GLY A 197 -9.06 4.43 -13.06
C GLY A 197 -7.81 3.81 -12.43
N GLN A 198 -7.59 4.02 -11.15
CA GLN A 198 -6.48 3.40 -10.43
C GLN A 198 -6.69 1.87 -10.27
N GLN A 199 -7.91 1.40 -10.02
CA GLN A 199 -8.21 -0.04 -10.00
C GLN A 199 -7.82 -0.71 -11.31
N GLU A 200 -8.17 -0.08 -12.44
CA GLU A 200 -7.85 -0.61 -13.75
C GLU A 200 -6.33 -0.66 -14.00
N LYS A 201 -5.61 0.40 -13.63
CA LYS A 201 -4.14 0.46 -13.77
C LYS A 201 -3.46 -0.61 -12.93
N LEU A 202 -3.79 -0.74 -11.65
CA LEU A 202 -3.16 -1.74 -10.77
C LEU A 202 -3.47 -3.17 -11.24
N ARG A 203 -4.67 -3.42 -11.77
CA ARG A 203 -4.99 -4.71 -12.37
C ARG A 203 -4.18 -4.98 -13.64
N LYS A 204 -4.00 -3.97 -14.49
CA LYS A 204 -3.25 -4.09 -15.75
C LYS A 204 -1.75 -4.32 -15.49
N GLU A 205 -1.14 -3.53 -14.62
CA GLU A 205 0.31 -3.54 -14.41
C GLU A 205 0.77 -4.69 -13.50
N TYR A 206 -0.01 -5.01 -12.44
CA TYR A 206 0.40 -6.00 -11.42
C TYR A 206 -0.52 -7.23 -11.32
N GLY A 207 -1.59 -7.32 -12.12
CA GLY A 207 -2.55 -8.41 -12.03
C GLY A 207 -3.37 -8.43 -10.73
N VAL A 208 -3.30 -7.38 -9.90
CA VAL A 208 -3.99 -7.31 -8.62
C VAL A 208 -5.32 -6.59 -8.75
N THR A 209 -6.28 -6.97 -7.89
CA THR A 209 -7.55 -6.27 -7.73
C THR A 209 -7.64 -5.76 -6.30
N PRO A 210 -7.21 -4.52 -6.04
CA PRO A 210 -7.32 -3.93 -4.70
C PRO A 210 -8.77 -3.93 -4.21
N TYR A 211 -8.96 -4.13 -2.91
CA TYR A 211 -10.27 -4.07 -2.28
C TYR A 211 -10.33 -3.07 -1.13
N ILE A 212 -9.19 -2.44 -0.83
CA ILE A 212 -9.08 -1.34 0.12
C ILE A 212 -8.66 -0.08 -0.65
N PHE A 213 -9.26 1.03 -0.28
CA PHE A 213 -8.91 2.37 -0.76
C PHE A 213 -8.31 3.19 0.38
N ARG A 214 -7.21 3.88 0.12
CA ARG A 214 -6.73 4.94 1.00
C ARG A 214 -6.90 6.28 0.30
N PRO A 215 -7.79 7.15 0.81
CA PRO A 215 -7.94 8.49 0.24
C PRO A 215 -6.68 9.33 0.52
N PRO A 216 -6.12 10.04 -0.48
CA PRO A 216 -5.00 10.94 -0.29
C PRO A 216 -5.26 11.95 0.83
N GLY A 217 -4.26 12.12 1.72
CA GLY A 217 -4.40 12.98 2.90
C GLY A 217 -5.45 12.54 3.92
N GLY A 218 -6.06 11.37 3.76
CA GLY A 218 -7.16 10.88 4.60
C GLY A 218 -8.47 11.63 4.39
N ASN A 219 -8.60 12.44 3.33
CA ASN A 219 -9.78 13.26 3.07
C ASN A 219 -10.81 12.51 2.24
N TYR A 220 -11.99 12.33 2.79
CA TYR A 220 -13.12 11.65 2.15
C TYR A 220 -14.46 12.22 2.64
N ASP A 221 -15.51 12.01 1.86
CA ASP A 221 -16.89 12.30 2.18
C ASP A 221 -17.83 11.16 1.75
N ALA A 222 -19.14 11.36 1.85
CA ALA A 222 -20.12 10.38 1.41
C ALA A 222 -20.01 10.07 -0.09
N THR A 223 -19.63 11.05 -0.91
CA THR A 223 -19.41 10.87 -2.35
C THR A 223 -18.19 10.00 -2.62
N THR A 224 -17.13 10.16 -1.82
CA THR A 224 -15.92 9.32 -1.90
C THR A 224 -16.25 7.87 -1.56
N ILE A 225 -17.04 7.62 -0.52
CA ILE A 225 -17.49 6.27 -0.14
C ILE A 225 -18.34 5.66 -1.25
N ALA A 226 -19.28 6.44 -1.83
CA ALA A 226 -20.11 5.97 -2.94
C ALA A 226 -19.28 5.62 -4.18
N SER A 227 -18.28 6.45 -4.52
CA SER A 227 -17.34 6.19 -5.62
C SER A 227 -16.47 4.96 -5.39
N ALA A 228 -15.99 4.76 -4.16
CA ALA A 228 -15.24 3.56 -3.78
C ALA A 228 -16.10 2.29 -3.90
N LYS A 229 -17.35 2.35 -3.45
CA LYS A 229 -18.33 1.28 -3.62
C LYS A 229 -18.56 0.95 -5.09
N GLU A 230 -18.79 1.95 -5.94
CA GLU A 230 -19.01 1.78 -7.38
C GLU A 230 -17.78 1.18 -8.07
N ALA A 231 -16.57 1.55 -7.65
CA ALA A 231 -15.31 0.97 -8.11
C ALA A 231 -15.03 -0.45 -7.57
N GLY A 232 -15.94 -1.03 -6.78
CA GLY A 232 -15.83 -2.38 -6.23
C GLY A 232 -14.94 -2.52 -5.00
N LEU A 233 -14.55 -1.42 -4.38
CA LEU A 233 -13.78 -1.42 -3.14
C LEU A 233 -14.67 -1.74 -1.95
N LYS A 234 -14.08 -2.36 -0.92
CA LYS A 234 -14.81 -2.89 0.24
C LYS A 234 -14.54 -2.14 1.53
N GLY A 235 -13.50 -1.28 1.54
CA GLY A 235 -13.16 -0.49 2.70
C GLY A 235 -12.27 0.69 2.38
N LEU A 236 -12.35 1.72 3.24
CA LEU A 236 -11.46 2.87 3.26
C LEU A 236 -10.56 2.74 4.49
N MET A 237 -9.25 2.69 4.26
CA MET A 237 -8.26 2.53 5.32
C MET A 237 -7.59 3.87 5.64
N LEU A 238 -7.71 4.31 6.87
CA LEU A 238 -7.00 5.45 7.44
C LEU A 238 -5.87 4.97 8.37
N TRP A 239 -5.40 5.80 9.28
CA TRP A 239 -4.30 5.46 10.22
C TRP A 239 -4.51 6.10 11.60
N LYS A 240 -3.72 5.66 12.56
CA LYS A 240 -3.66 6.23 13.92
C LYS A 240 -2.37 6.97 14.18
N GLU A 241 -1.26 6.46 13.68
CA GLU A 241 0.07 7.03 13.80
C GLU A 241 0.69 7.17 12.42
N ALA A 242 1.66 8.08 12.30
CA ALA A 242 2.42 8.25 11.08
C ALA A 242 3.92 8.33 11.38
N MET A 243 4.73 7.59 10.63
CA MET A 243 6.16 7.80 10.60
C MET A 243 6.48 8.97 9.67
N GLN A 244 7.09 9.99 10.23
CA GLN A 244 7.61 11.14 9.49
C GLN A 244 9.09 10.90 9.12
N ILE A 245 9.86 11.97 9.01
CA ILE A 245 11.27 11.89 8.60
C ILE A 245 12.11 11.12 9.62
N SER A 246 12.03 11.51 10.88
CA SER A 246 12.87 10.98 11.97
C SER A 246 12.09 10.53 13.18
N ASP A 247 10.80 10.82 13.25
CA ASP A 247 9.99 10.63 14.44
C ASP A 247 8.56 10.19 14.10
N MET A 248 7.89 9.63 15.11
CA MET A 248 6.50 9.20 15.01
C MET A 248 5.55 10.32 15.41
N GLU A 249 4.53 10.55 14.60
CA GLU A 249 3.37 11.38 14.96
C GLU A 249 2.23 10.52 15.46
N TYR A 250 1.71 10.88 16.64
CA TYR A 250 0.58 10.21 17.28
C TYR A 250 -0.64 11.11 17.30
N GLN A 251 -1.81 10.54 17.06
CA GLN A 251 -3.08 11.27 17.21
C GLN A 251 -3.45 11.49 18.69
N THR A 252 -2.76 10.83 19.62
CA THR A 252 -3.01 10.95 21.06
C THR A 252 -1.76 11.43 21.79
N SER A 253 -1.94 12.13 22.93
CA SER A 253 -0.85 12.58 23.77
C SER A 253 -0.08 11.45 24.49
N ALA A 254 -0.55 10.22 24.42
CA ALA A 254 0.09 9.10 25.06
C ALA A 254 1.41 8.69 24.38
N HIS A 255 1.61 9.04 23.11
CA HIS A 255 2.78 8.70 22.30
C HIS A 255 3.16 7.21 22.37
N GLN A 256 2.15 6.33 22.37
CA GLN A 256 2.30 4.88 22.49
C GLN A 256 1.46 4.17 21.45
N LEU A 257 2.04 3.11 20.86
CA LEU A 257 1.31 2.19 20.00
C LEU A 257 0.29 1.38 20.80
N LYS A 258 -0.81 1.05 20.16
CA LYS A 258 -1.84 0.17 20.68
C LYS A 258 -2.01 -1.05 19.78
N PRO A 259 -2.47 -2.19 20.34
CA PRO A 259 -2.82 -3.35 19.53
C PRO A 259 -3.77 -2.97 18.39
N GLY A 260 -3.42 -3.34 17.17
CA GLY A 260 -4.22 -3.08 15.99
C GLY A 260 -4.04 -1.71 15.32
N ASP A 261 -3.10 -0.90 15.78
CA ASP A 261 -2.83 0.40 15.15
C ASP A 261 -2.31 0.22 13.71
N ILE A 262 -2.83 1.07 12.82
CA ILE A 262 -2.40 1.19 11.44
C ILE A 262 -1.45 2.39 11.38
N ILE A 263 -0.20 2.14 11.01
CA ILE A 263 0.87 3.12 10.93
C ILE A 263 1.04 3.54 9.48
N LEU A 264 0.95 4.85 9.21
CA LEU A 264 1.20 5.44 7.90
C LEU A 264 2.69 5.75 7.73
N CYS A 265 3.23 5.36 6.60
CA CYS A 265 4.50 5.82 6.07
C CYS A 265 4.30 6.29 4.62
N HIS A 266 5.36 6.81 3.99
CA HIS A 266 5.32 7.17 2.58
C HIS A 266 6.61 6.70 1.89
N PHE A 267 6.51 6.37 0.60
CA PHE A 267 7.67 6.17 -0.26
C PHE A 267 8.36 7.52 -0.49
N ARG A 268 9.34 7.84 0.34
CA ARG A 268 10.10 9.10 0.28
C ARG A 268 11.59 8.83 0.30
N GLY A 269 12.32 9.61 -0.47
CA GLY A 269 13.78 9.57 -0.53
C GLY A 269 14.45 10.81 0.06
N PRO A 270 15.76 10.98 -0.12
CA PRO A 270 16.54 12.05 0.48
C PRO A 270 16.00 13.46 0.23
N ALA A 271 15.35 13.69 -0.92
CA ALA A 271 14.77 14.99 -1.25
C ALA A 271 13.59 15.38 -0.33
N GLN A 272 12.85 14.40 0.19
CA GLN A 272 11.69 14.59 1.06
C GLN A 272 12.00 14.28 2.53
N LEU A 273 13.15 13.64 2.83
CA LEU A 273 13.54 13.17 4.16
C LEU A 273 14.77 13.93 4.69
N ASP A 274 14.97 15.18 4.30
CA ASP A 274 16.09 16.02 4.77
C ASP A 274 17.48 15.35 4.59
N GLY A 275 17.66 14.61 3.47
CA GLY A 275 18.89 13.89 3.17
C GLY A 275 18.93 12.44 3.67
N GLU A 276 17.92 11.97 4.41
CA GLU A 276 17.83 10.59 4.88
C GLU A 276 17.27 9.67 3.81
N THR A 277 17.65 8.39 3.84
CA THR A 277 17.09 7.36 2.94
C THR A 277 15.81 6.76 3.50
N MET A 278 14.98 6.20 2.62
CA MET A 278 13.79 5.44 3.03
C MET A 278 14.14 4.30 4.00
N VAL A 279 15.23 3.58 3.75
CA VAL A 279 15.68 2.48 4.63
C VAL A 279 15.99 3.00 6.04
N ARG A 280 16.66 4.16 6.19
CA ARG A 280 16.92 4.73 7.52
C ARG A 280 15.65 5.14 8.25
N MET A 281 14.69 5.71 7.54
CA MET A 281 13.36 5.99 8.11
C MET A 281 12.70 4.70 8.60
N MET A 282 12.72 3.64 7.78
CA MET A 282 12.13 2.35 8.15
C MET A 282 12.87 1.67 9.31
N ILE A 283 14.20 1.78 9.41
CA ILE A 283 14.95 1.30 10.58
C ILE A 283 14.47 1.97 11.87
N ARG A 284 14.26 3.29 11.85
CA ARG A 284 13.73 4.03 13.01
C ARG A 284 12.33 3.54 13.38
N LEU A 285 11.45 3.39 12.40
CA LEU A 285 10.11 2.85 12.63
C LEU A 285 10.15 1.46 13.24
N TYR A 286 10.94 0.56 12.68
CA TYR A 286 11.02 -0.82 13.16
C TYR A 286 11.61 -0.93 14.57
N LYS A 287 12.65 -0.15 14.87
CA LYS A 287 13.18 -0.01 16.24
C LYS A 287 12.12 0.50 17.20
N HIS A 288 11.31 1.47 16.77
CA HIS A 288 10.24 2.04 17.59
C HIS A 288 9.13 1.01 17.89
N ILE A 289 8.73 0.22 16.88
CA ILE A 289 7.74 -0.85 17.04
C ILE A 289 8.27 -1.92 18.00
N GLN A 290 9.51 -2.40 17.82
CA GLN A 290 10.13 -3.41 18.66
C GLN A 290 10.36 -2.93 20.10
N ALA A 291 10.76 -1.67 20.29
CA ALA A 291 10.98 -1.10 21.63
C ALA A 291 9.71 -1.08 22.49
N GLN A 292 8.52 -1.03 21.87
CA GLN A 292 7.23 -1.11 22.55
C GLN A 292 6.69 -2.55 22.66
N GLY A 293 7.46 -3.53 22.15
CA GLY A 293 7.13 -4.95 22.23
C GLY A 293 6.06 -5.39 21.25
N PHE A 294 5.92 -4.68 20.11
CA PHE A 294 5.00 -5.02 19.04
C PHE A 294 5.68 -5.81 17.92
N THR A 295 4.87 -6.55 17.17
CA THR A 295 5.24 -7.16 15.90
C THR A 295 4.34 -6.62 14.77
N VAL A 296 4.72 -6.90 13.51
CA VAL A 296 4.00 -6.43 12.33
C VAL A 296 3.23 -7.59 11.70
N ALA A 297 1.99 -7.32 11.27
CA ALA A 297 1.16 -8.27 10.55
C ALA A 297 0.56 -7.64 9.27
N ASP A 298 0.00 -8.50 8.42
CA ASP A 298 -0.70 -8.10 7.20
C ASP A 298 -2.14 -7.69 7.53
N VAL A 299 -2.46 -6.39 7.38
CA VAL A 299 -3.81 -5.87 7.66
C VAL A 299 -4.89 -6.55 6.82
N THR A 300 -4.55 -7.05 5.63
CA THR A 300 -5.50 -7.71 4.73
C THR A 300 -6.01 -9.05 5.26
N LYS A 301 -5.31 -9.63 6.24
CA LYS A 301 -5.75 -10.85 6.94
C LYS A 301 -6.73 -10.56 8.08
N TYR A 302 -6.87 -9.29 8.48
CA TYR A 302 -7.70 -8.85 9.61
C TYR A 302 -8.91 -8.01 9.16
N ALA A 303 -8.92 -7.56 7.90
CA ALA A 303 -9.97 -6.75 7.31
C ALA A 303 -10.47 -7.34 5.98
#